data_98128130377383ce315a843bd3443519
#
_entry.id   98128130377383ce315a843bd3443519
#
_cell.length_a   1.000
_cell.length_b   1.000
_cell.length_c   1.000
_cell.angle_alpha   90.00
_cell.angle_beta   90.00
_cell.angle_gamma   90.00
#
_symmetry.space_group_name_H-M   'P 1'
#
loop_
_entity.id
_entity.type
_entity.pdbx_description
1 polymer ?
#
loop_
_entity_poly.entity_id
_entity_poly.type
_entity_poly.pdbx_seq_one_letter_code
_entity_poly.pdbx_strand_id
1 'polypeptide(L)'
;LPAVATGLSGIHKATIINALVQDTNKTALLLAADEAEAQRICQDLTSMGLRSFIYPTRDFTFRNVESASREYEHQRIQVLSRILKHDCDVVVACMDAALQYTIPPNELEGRMIELKKGQTVSLEQVVQSLVRCGYVRAEQIDGTGQFAVRGGILDFFTPDAPYPVRIEFWGDEIDTIGLFDLESQRRTETVDAIMLAPSVEVLVDNPSELADKIEKHAS
;
A
#
# COMPACT_ATOMS: atom_id res chain seq x y z
N LEU A 1 -8.37 -17.21 -25.66
CA LEU A 1 -7.61 -16.96 -26.87
C LEU A 1 -7.24 -15.51 -26.96
N PRO A 2 -5.99 -15.14 -27.37
CA PRO A 2 -5.65 -13.73 -27.59
C PRO A 2 -6.56 -13.13 -28.67
N ALA A 3 -7.00 -11.91 -28.45
CA ALA A 3 -7.85 -11.15 -29.37
C ALA A 3 -7.23 -9.77 -29.62
N VAL A 4 -7.47 -9.22 -30.82
CA VAL A 4 -7.01 -7.89 -31.21
C VAL A 4 -8.23 -7.04 -31.55
N ALA A 5 -8.33 -5.87 -30.94
CA ALA A 5 -9.32 -4.86 -31.27
C ALA A 5 -8.61 -3.58 -31.71
N THR A 6 -9.01 -3.01 -32.85
CA THR A 6 -8.40 -1.81 -33.43
C THR A 6 -9.42 -0.69 -33.59
N GLY A 7 -8.94 0.54 -33.72
CA GLY A 7 -9.83 1.71 -33.93
C GLY A 7 -10.55 2.17 -32.64
N LEU A 8 -10.08 1.75 -31.47
CA LEU A 8 -10.69 2.11 -30.19
C LEU A 8 -10.17 3.47 -29.69
N SER A 9 -11.08 4.38 -29.32
CA SER A 9 -10.75 5.55 -28.51
C SER A 9 -10.57 5.16 -27.04
N GLY A 10 -10.09 6.08 -26.18
CA GLY A 10 -9.88 5.82 -24.76
C GLY A 10 -11.12 5.26 -24.05
N ILE A 11 -12.26 5.91 -24.23
CA ILE A 11 -13.52 5.48 -23.61
C ILE A 11 -14.00 4.10 -24.10
N HIS A 12 -13.76 3.76 -25.37
CA HIS A 12 -14.08 2.43 -25.89
C HIS A 12 -13.20 1.35 -25.24
N LYS A 13 -11.92 1.65 -25.00
CA LYS A 13 -11.03 0.73 -24.27
C LYS A 13 -11.57 0.48 -22.86
N ALA A 14 -11.92 1.53 -22.12
CA ALA A 14 -12.48 1.41 -20.77
C ALA A 14 -13.80 0.62 -20.77
N THR A 15 -14.70 0.86 -21.74
CA THR A 15 -15.98 0.13 -21.86
C THR A 15 -15.77 -1.38 -22.08
N ILE A 16 -14.83 -1.76 -22.94
CA ILE A 16 -14.52 -3.18 -23.20
C ILE A 16 -13.94 -3.83 -21.94
N ILE A 17 -13.03 -3.15 -21.25
CA ILE A 17 -12.44 -3.68 -20.02
C ILE A 17 -13.50 -3.84 -18.93
N ASN A 18 -14.39 -2.84 -18.77
CA ASN A 18 -15.50 -2.95 -17.84
C ASN A 18 -16.38 -4.18 -18.15
N ALA A 19 -16.77 -4.37 -19.41
CA ALA A 19 -17.55 -5.53 -19.81
C ALA A 19 -16.83 -6.86 -19.52
N LEU A 20 -15.52 -6.95 -19.81
CA LEU A 20 -14.72 -8.16 -19.53
C LEU A 20 -14.61 -8.45 -18.04
N VAL A 21 -14.40 -7.44 -17.20
CA VAL A 21 -14.34 -7.61 -15.74
C VAL A 21 -15.68 -8.10 -15.21
N GLN A 22 -16.78 -7.50 -15.64
CA GLN A 22 -18.14 -7.90 -15.22
C GLN A 22 -18.48 -9.33 -15.66
N ASP A 23 -18.09 -9.72 -16.88
CA ASP A 23 -18.38 -11.04 -17.44
C ASP A 23 -17.53 -12.15 -16.78
N THR A 24 -16.25 -11.87 -16.51
CA THR A 24 -15.32 -12.86 -16.00
C THR A 24 -15.21 -12.90 -14.47
N ASN A 25 -15.62 -11.85 -13.80
CA ASN A 25 -15.43 -11.62 -12.36
C ASN A 25 -13.96 -11.83 -11.91
N LYS A 26 -13.02 -11.39 -12.75
CA LYS A 26 -11.58 -11.48 -12.49
C LYS A 26 -10.96 -10.10 -12.43
N THR A 27 -9.95 -9.94 -11.57
CA THR A 27 -9.10 -8.74 -11.58
C THR A 27 -8.33 -8.67 -12.90
N ALA A 28 -8.41 -7.52 -13.57
CA ALA A 28 -7.69 -7.25 -14.82
C ALA A 28 -6.41 -6.46 -14.57
N LEU A 29 -5.33 -6.83 -15.26
CA LEU A 29 -4.14 -5.98 -15.41
C LEU A 29 -4.17 -5.31 -16.78
N LEU A 30 -4.19 -3.98 -16.80
CA LEU A 30 -4.15 -3.19 -18.01
C LEU A 30 -2.78 -2.51 -18.14
N LEU A 31 -2.11 -2.73 -19.26
CA LEU A 31 -0.87 -2.05 -19.59
C LEU A 31 -1.14 -0.88 -20.51
N ALA A 32 -0.89 0.33 -20.04
CA ALA A 32 -0.97 1.58 -20.77
C ALA A 32 0.38 1.94 -21.40
N ALA A 33 0.36 2.75 -22.45
CA ALA A 33 1.59 3.18 -23.12
C ALA A 33 2.42 4.14 -22.28
N ASP A 34 1.76 4.99 -21.49
CA ASP A 34 2.40 5.96 -20.58
C ASP A 34 1.51 6.23 -19.35
N GLU A 35 2.06 6.99 -18.39
CA GLU A 35 1.34 7.35 -17.17
C GLU A 35 0.10 8.21 -17.41
N ALA A 36 0.15 9.10 -18.42
CA ALA A 36 -0.99 9.97 -18.74
C ALA A 36 -2.16 9.15 -19.33
N GLU A 37 -1.88 8.14 -20.15
CA GLU A 37 -2.89 7.19 -20.62
C GLU A 37 -3.40 6.35 -19.45
N ALA A 38 -2.53 5.85 -18.58
CA ALA A 38 -2.90 5.08 -17.40
C ALA A 38 -3.87 5.85 -16.51
N GLN A 39 -3.58 7.12 -16.22
CA GLN A 39 -4.45 7.98 -15.42
C GLN A 39 -5.81 8.18 -16.03
N ARG A 40 -5.88 8.49 -17.34
CA ARG A 40 -7.16 8.68 -18.05
C ARG A 40 -8.02 7.43 -18.02
N ILE A 41 -7.44 6.27 -18.36
CA ILE A 41 -8.20 5.02 -18.38
C ILE A 41 -8.64 4.62 -16.97
N CYS A 42 -7.80 4.78 -15.96
CA CYS A 42 -8.15 4.52 -14.57
C CYS A 42 -9.33 5.40 -14.11
N GLN A 43 -9.34 6.67 -14.50
CA GLN A 43 -10.43 7.61 -14.22
C GLN A 43 -11.74 7.21 -14.91
N ASP A 44 -11.67 6.83 -16.19
CA ASP A 44 -12.82 6.33 -16.95
C ASP A 44 -13.42 5.08 -16.28
N LEU A 45 -12.58 4.10 -15.91
CA LEU A 45 -13.01 2.86 -15.25
C LEU A 45 -13.63 3.13 -13.88
N THR A 46 -13.03 4.02 -13.08
CA THR A 46 -13.57 4.43 -11.78
C THR A 46 -14.92 5.11 -11.94
N SER A 47 -15.08 5.95 -12.97
CA SER A 47 -16.36 6.60 -13.29
C SER A 47 -17.46 5.62 -13.73
N MET A 48 -17.06 4.44 -14.24
CA MET A 48 -17.96 3.32 -14.55
C MET A 48 -18.29 2.44 -13.34
N GLY A 49 -17.79 2.77 -12.15
CA GLY A 49 -18.04 2.07 -10.90
C GLY A 49 -17.07 0.92 -10.58
N LEU A 50 -15.99 0.75 -11.34
CA LEU A 50 -14.95 -0.24 -11.03
C LEU A 50 -13.96 0.29 -9.98
N ARG A 51 -13.49 -0.61 -9.12
CA ARG A 51 -12.38 -0.35 -8.19
C ARG A 51 -11.06 -0.44 -8.96
N SER A 52 -10.68 0.67 -9.58
CA SER A 52 -9.52 0.78 -10.47
C SER A 52 -8.40 1.56 -9.79
N PHE A 53 -7.18 1.03 -9.85
CA PHE A 53 -6.01 1.62 -9.19
C PHE A 53 -4.82 1.69 -10.13
N ILE A 54 -4.06 2.79 -10.06
CA ILE A 54 -2.81 2.94 -10.78
C ILE A 54 -1.69 2.29 -9.97
N TYR A 55 -0.93 1.40 -10.62
CA TYR A 55 0.30 0.86 -10.09
C TYR A 55 1.47 1.67 -10.66
N PRO A 56 2.07 2.58 -9.87
CA PRO A 56 3.04 3.54 -10.36
C PRO A 56 4.42 2.93 -10.54
N THR A 57 5.25 3.57 -11.35
CA THR A 57 6.67 3.29 -11.48
C THR A 57 7.39 3.69 -10.20
N ARG A 58 8.30 2.85 -9.72
CA ARG A 58 9.22 3.22 -8.64
C ARG A 58 10.32 4.10 -9.23
N ASP A 59 10.54 5.27 -8.64
CA ASP A 59 11.65 6.13 -9.01
C ASP A 59 12.94 5.63 -8.35
N PHE A 60 13.89 5.18 -9.18
CA PHE A 60 15.23 4.81 -8.74
C PHE A 60 16.17 6.00 -8.87
N THR A 61 16.00 7.02 -8.06
CA THR A 61 17.03 8.04 -7.92
C THR A 61 18.15 7.51 -7.04
N PHE A 62 19.32 7.22 -7.64
CA PHE A 62 20.56 6.86 -6.92
C PHE A 62 21.15 8.03 -6.11
N ARG A 63 20.46 9.14 -5.99
CA ARG A 63 20.83 10.25 -5.12
C ARG A 63 20.12 10.09 -3.79
N ASN A 64 20.90 10.07 -2.70
CA ASN A 64 20.39 10.25 -1.34
C ASN A 64 19.74 11.64 -1.24
N VAL A 65 18.50 11.75 -1.68
CA VAL A 65 17.65 12.90 -1.40
C VAL A 65 16.96 12.56 -0.09
N GLU A 66 17.42 13.13 1.01
CA GLU A 66 16.86 12.95 2.36
C GLU A 66 15.35 13.31 2.43
N SER A 67 14.81 13.89 1.37
CA SER A 67 13.40 14.27 1.22
C SER A 67 12.68 13.61 0.03
N ALA A 68 13.19 12.49 -0.53
CA ALA A 68 12.47 11.80 -1.58
C ALA A 68 11.12 11.30 -1.03
N SER A 69 10.04 11.81 -1.59
CA SER A 69 8.69 11.37 -1.26
C SER A 69 8.56 9.86 -1.52
N ARG A 70 8.19 9.10 -0.50
CA ARG A 70 7.88 7.67 -0.63
C ARG A 70 6.46 7.40 -1.13
N GLU A 71 5.80 8.43 -1.65
CA GLU A 71 4.40 8.36 -2.04
C GLU A 71 4.15 7.28 -3.09
N TYR A 72 5.00 7.17 -4.11
CA TYR A 72 4.89 6.11 -5.12
C TYR A 72 5.05 4.71 -4.52
N GLU A 73 5.95 4.54 -3.55
CA GLU A 73 6.15 3.27 -2.86
C GLU A 73 4.91 2.91 -2.02
N HIS A 74 4.34 3.87 -1.30
CA HIS A 74 3.11 3.69 -0.54
C HIS A 74 1.93 3.33 -1.46
N GLN A 75 1.79 4.01 -2.62
CA GLN A 75 0.75 3.69 -3.61
C GLN A 75 0.91 2.26 -4.15
N ARG A 76 2.13 1.80 -4.41
CA ARG A 76 2.40 0.43 -4.85
C ARG A 76 1.96 -0.58 -3.80
N ILE A 77 2.36 -0.39 -2.55
CA ILE A 77 1.93 -1.24 -1.42
C ILE A 77 0.40 -1.23 -1.28
N GLN A 78 -0.24 -0.07 -1.41
CA GLN A 78 -1.69 0.03 -1.37
C GLN A 78 -2.36 -0.85 -2.43
N VAL A 79 -1.89 -0.77 -3.69
CA VAL A 79 -2.45 -1.58 -4.79
C VAL A 79 -2.21 -3.07 -4.55
N LEU A 80 -1.00 -3.46 -4.14
CA LEU A 80 -0.66 -4.86 -3.85
C LEU A 80 -1.52 -5.41 -2.70
N SER A 81 -1.73 -4.63 -1.64
CA SER A 81 -2.60 -5.00 -0.52
C SER A 81 -4.04 -5.21 -0.96
N ARG A 82 -4.56 -4.34 -1.86
CA ARG A 82 -5.91 -4.49 -2.43
C ARG A 82 -6.04 -5.74 -3.29
N ILE A 83 -5.03 -6.06 -4.09
CA ILE A 83 -5.00 -7.31 -4.88
C ILE A 83 -5.09 -8.51 -3.95
N LEU A 84 -4.31 -8.56 -2.87
CA LEU A 84 -4.33 -9.65 -1.88
C LEU A 84 -5.69 -9.79 -1.19
N LYS A 85 -6.35 -8.67 -0.89
CA LYS A 85 -7.68 -8.64 -0.25
C LYS A 85 -8.82 -8.88 -1.23
N HIS A 86 -8.56 -9.08 -2.52
CA HIS A 86 -9.57 -9.13 -3.58
C HIS A 86 -10.46 -7.87 -3.65
N ASP A 87 -9.91 -6.72 -3.24
CA ASP A 87 -10.57 -5.41 -3.24
C ASP A 87 -10.08 -4.54 -4.42
N CYS A 88 -9.97 -5.15 -5.60
CA CYS A 88 -9.50 -4.50 -6.81
C CYS A 88 -10.08 -5.19 -8.04
N ASP A 89 -10.69 -4.42 -8.93
CA ASP A 89 -11.25 -4.94 -10.19
C ASP A 89 -10.27 -4.75 -11.34
N VAL A 90 -9.55 -3.61 -11.38
CA VAL A 90 -8.56 -3.31 -12.42
C VAL A 90 -7.33 -2.66 -11.83
N VAL A 91 -6.17 -3.18 -12.19
CA VAL A 91 -4.87 -2.53 -11.98
C VAL A 91 -4.41 -1.95 -13.31
N VAL A 92 -4.12 -0.66 -13.34
CA VAL A 92 -3.60 0.03 -14.51
C VAL A 92 -2.13 0.38 -14.26
N ALA A 93 -1.25 -0.06 -15.13
CA ALA A 93 0.19 0.17 -15.04
C ALA A 93 0.77 0.59 -16.39
N CYS A 94 1.82 1.40 -16.40
CA CYS A 94 2.67 1.51 -17.58
C CYS A 94 3.65 0.32 -17.64
N MET A 95 4.25 0.09 -18.80
CA MET A 95 5.17 -1.03 -18.99
C MET A 95 6.36 -0.97 -18.03
N ASP A 96 6.90 0.22 -17.77
CA ASP A 96 8.02 0.43 -16.86
C ASP A 96 7.67 0.03 -15.42
N ALA A 97 6.45 0.30 -14.97
CA ALA A 97 5.97 -0.12 -13.65
C ALA A 97 5.78 -1.64 -13.57
N ALA A 98 5.19 -2.24 -14.62
CA ALA A 98 4.87 -3.65 -14.65
C ALA A 98 6.11 -4.56 -14.72
N LEU A 99 7.22 -4.07 -15.28
CA LEU A 99 8.49 -4.78 -15.39
C LEU A 99 9.37 -4.68 -14.14
N GLN A 100 9.02 -3.83 -13.19
CA GLN A 100 9.77 -3.72 -11.93
C GLN A 100 9.46 -4.89 -11.00
N TYR A 101 10.50 -5.36 -10.30
CA TYR A 101 10.30 -6.32 -9.22
C TYR A 101 9.38 -5.74 -8.14
N THR A 102 8.54 -6.59 -7.60
CA THR A 102 7.63 -6.27 -6.49
C THR A 102 7.78 -7.29 -5.37
N ILE A 103 7.33 -6.92 -4.17
CA ILE A 103 7.30 -7.86 -3.04
C ILE A 103 6.44 -9.07 -3.39
N PRO A 104 6.91 -10.31 -3.15
CA PRO A 104 6.10 -11.51 -3.34
C PRO A 104 4.84 -11.51 -2.47
N PRO A 105 3.70 -12.06 -2.96
CA PRO A 105 2.44 -12.05 -2.22
C PRO A 105 2.54 -12.66 -0.81
N ASN A 106 3.22 -13.78 -0.67
CA ASN A 106 3.43 -14.47 0.61
C ASN A 106 4.30 -13.66 1.59
N GLU A 107 5.25 -12.87 1.10
CA GLU A 107 6.06 -11.98 1.94
C GLU A 107 5.23 -10.76 2.38
N LEU A 108 4.44 -10.19 1.48
CA LEU A 108 3.55 -9.07 1.83
C LEU A 108 2.51 -9.52 2.87
N GLU A 109 1.84 -10.64 2.63
CA GLU A 109 0.85 -11.20 3.55
C GLU A 109 1.47 -11.55 4.91
N GLY A 110 2.63 -12.17 4.94
CA GLY A 110 3.34 -12.52 6.17
C GLY A 110 3.82 -11.33 7.00
N ARG A 111 3.84 -10.12 6.42
CA ARG A 111 4.19 -8.87 7.11
C ARG A 111 2.99 -8.01 7.47
N MET A 112 1.80 -8.38 7.02
CA MET A 112 0.57 -7.74 7.46
C MET A 112 0.22 -8.20 8.87
N ILE A 113 -0.09 -7.23 9.73
CA ILE A 113 -0.40 -7.47 11.14
C ILE A 113 -1.81 -6.99 11.44
N GLU A 114 -2.67 -7.88 11.88
CA GLU A 114 -4.00 -7.51 12.35
C GLU A 114 -3.93 -7.12 13.83
N LEU A 115 -4.41 -5.92 14.15
CA LEU A 115 -4.54 -5.42 15.51
C LEU A 115 -6.02 -5.28 15.84
N LYS A 116 -6.45 -5.83 16.98
CA LYS A 116 -7.85 -5.88 17.42
C LYS A 116 -8.04 -5.26 18.79
N LYS A 117 -9.17 -4.61 18.98
CA LYS A 117 -9.60 -4.17 20.30
C LYS A 117 -9.70 -5.37 21.26
N GLY A 118 -9.21 -5.19 22.47
CA GLY A 118 -9.12 -6.26 23.49
C GLY A 118 -7.98 -7.25 23.28
N GLN A 119 -7.14 -7.06 22.26
CA GLN A 119 -5.96 -7.90 22.04
C GLN A 119 -4.88 -7.58 23.06
N THR A 120 -4.31 -8.63 23.70
CA THR A 120 -3.16 -8.49 24.58
C THR A 120 -1.88 -8.46 23.73
N VAL A 121 -1.28 -7.32 23.62
CA VAL A 121 -0.01 -7.07 22.94
C VAL A 121 0.60 -5.79 23.50
N SER A 122 1.90 -5.79 23.83
CA SER A 122 2.52 -4.58 24.36
C SER A 122 2.71 -3.51 23.28
N LEU A 123 2.58 -2.24 23.66
CA LEU A 123 2.89 -1.09 22.80
C LEU A 123 4.27 -1.25 22.14
N GLU A 124 5.24 -1.74 22.88
CA GLU A 124 6.62 -1.92 22.42
C GLU A 124 6.73 -2.97 21.30
N GLN A 125 5.98 -4.07 21.39
CA GLN A 125 5.90 -5.09 20.34
C GLN A 125 5.30 -4.53 19.06
N VAL A 126 4.24 -3.71 19.14
CA VAL A 126 3.63 -3.07 17.98
C VAL A 126 4.59 -2.05 17.35
N VAL A 127 5.28 -1.25 18.16
CA VAL A 127 6.31 -0.32 17.68
C VAL A 127 7.46 -1.03 16.97
N GLN A 128 7.95 -2.15 17.52
CA GLN A 128 8.97 -2.96 16.84
C GLN A 128 8.48 -3.50 15.50
N SER A 129 7.23 -3.90 15.42
CA SER A 129 6.61 -4.36 14.17
C SER A 129 6.51 -3.24 13.15
N LEU A 130 6.11 -2.03 13.55
CA LEU A 130 6.11 -0.85 12.68
C LEU A 130 7.50 -0.57 12.11
N VAL A 131 8.53 -0.57 12.96
CA VAL A 131 9.91 -0.35 12.50
C VAL A 131 10.35 -1.43 11.51
N ARG A 132 10.05 -2.71 11.76
CA ARG A 132 10.33 -3.81 10.83
C ARG A 132 9.55 -3.68 9.51
N CYS A 133 8.37 -3.10 9.55
CA CYS A 133 7.55 -2.80 8.37
C CYS A 133 7.96 -1.51 7.64
N GLY A 134 9.06 -0.86 8.05
CA GLY A 134 9.64 0.29 7.37
C GLY A 134 9.03 1.64 7.76
N TYR A 135 8.23 1.71 8.82
CA TYR A 135 7.69 2.98 9.32
C TYR A 135 8.77 3.82 10.00
N VAL A 136 8.65 5.13 9.83
CA VAL A 136 9.55 6.11 10.42
C VAL A 136 8.88 6.75 11.63
N ARG A 137 9.63 6.83 12.74
CA ARG A 137 9.15 7.50 13.95
C ARG A 137 9.16 9.01 13.75
N ALA A 138 8.06 9.67 14.11
CA ALA A 138 7.90 11.11 14.12
C ALA A 138 7.46 11.59 15.51
N GLU A 139 7.59 12.87 15.79
CA GLU A 139 6.99 13.48 17.01
C GLU A 139 5.47 13.54 16.91
N GLN A 140 4.98 13.87 15.71
CA GLN A 140 3.59 13.83 15.29
C GLN A 140 3.57 13.35 13.85
N ILE A 141 2.61 12.48 13.51
CA ILE A 141 2.48 12.01 12.12
C ILE A 141 1.88 13.11 11.25
N ASP A 142 2.44 13.27 10.05
CA ASP A 142 1.97 14.20 9.01
C ASP A 142 1.77 13.50 7.65
N GLY A 143 2.06 12.21 7.57
CA GLY A 143 1.94 11.43 6.35
C GLY A 143 1.98 9.92 6.54
N THR A 144 1.73 9.23 5.44
CA THR A 144 1.76 7.76 5.35
C THR A 144 3.15 7.19 5.66
N GLY A 145 3.21 6.02 6.29
CA GLY A 145 4.46 5.35 6.64
C GLY A 145 5.15 5.92 7.88
N GLN A 146 4.46 6.77 8.63
CA GLN A 146 4.96 7.32 9.89
C GLN A 146 4.21 6.76 11.09
N PHE A 147 4.87 6.80 12.26
CA PHE A 147 4.24 6.53 13.55
C PHE A 147 4.75 7.48 14.64
N ALA A 148 3.93 7.72 15.65
CA ALA A 148 4.27 8.50 16.84
C ALA A 148 3.76 7.80 18.10
N VAL A 149 4.51 7.93 19.20
CA VAL A 149 4.15 7.37 20.51
C VAL A 149 4.10 8.48 21.55
N ARG A 150 2.98 8.56 22.26
CA ARG A 150 2.77 9.52 23.35
C ARG A 150 2.11 8.84 24.56
N GLY A 151 2.92 8.48 25.57
CA GLY A 151 2.42 7.67 26.70
C GLY A 151 1.90 6.31 26.22
N GLY A 152 0.65 5.99 26.55
CA GLY A 152 -0.02 4.77 26.09
C GLY A 152 -0.75 4.90 24.76
N ILE A 153 -0.45 5.95 23.97
CA ILE A 153 -1.10 6.20 22.67
C ILE A 153 -0.09 5.98 21.55
N LEU A 154 -0.51 5.21 20.54
CA LEU A 154 0.22 4.95 19.31
C LEU A 154 -0.60 5.50 18.13
N ASP A 155 -0.02 6.46 17.41
CA ASP A 155 -0.54 6.96 16.14
C ASP A 155 0.31 6.39 15.01
N PHE A 156 -0.32 5.91 13.93
CA PHE A 156 0.39 5.51 12.70
C PHE A 156 -0.50 5.68 11.47
N PHE A 157 0.13 5.78 10.29
CA PHE A 157 -0.60 5.88 9.04
C PHE A 157 -0.13 4.81 8.05
N THR A 158 -0.95 3.77 7.88
CA THR A 158 -0.68 2.65 6.97
C THR A 158 -1.05 3.00 5.53
N PRO A 159 -0.27 2.56 4.52
CA PRO A 159 -0.52 2.87 3.11
C PRO A 159 -1.89 2.44 2.58
N ASP A 160 -2.47 1.39 3.15
CA ASP A 160 -3.72 0.79 2.70
C ASP A 160 -4.97 1.29 3.41
N ALA A 161 -4.83 2.25 4.35
CA ALA A 161 -5.94 2.91 5.01
C ALA A 161 -6.15 4.34 4.46
N PRO A 162 -7.40 4.83 4.40
CA PRO A 162 -7.70 6.19 3.96
C PRO A 162 -7.39 7.26 5.02
N TYR A 163 -7.29 6.87 6.28
CA TYR A 163 -7.05 7.73 7.42
C TYR A 163 -6.01 7.13 8.36
N PRO A 164 -5.27 7.98 9.09
CA PRO A 164 -4.36 7.50 10.13
C PRO A 164 -5.12 6.85 11.29
N VAL A 165 -4.42 6.01 12.01
CA VAL A 165 -4.93 5.16 13.08
C VAL A 165 -4.36 5.62 14.41
N ARG A 166 -5.19 5.70 15.44
CA ARG A 166 -4.82 5.92 16.84
C ARG A 166 -5.23 4.72 17.66
N ILE A 167 -4.29 4.11 18.33
CA ILE A 167 -4.51 3.02 19.28
C ILE A 167 -4.22 3.53 20.68
N GLU A 168 -5.14 3.32 21.59
CA GLU A 168 -4.98 3.61 23.02
C GLU A 168 -4.79 2.27 23.75
N PHE A 169 -3.71 2.18 24.54
CA PHE A 169 -3.37 1.00 25.31
C PHE A 169 -3.69 1.21 26.80
N TRP A 170 -4.23 0.16 27.42
CA TRP A 170 -4.35 0.05 28.87
C TRP A 170 -3.42 -1.09 29.33
N GLY A 171 -2.24 -0.72 29.83
CA GLY A 171 -1.16 -1.70 30.02
C GLY A 171 -0.75 -2.35 28.71
N ASP A 172 -0.83 -3.68 28.64
CA ASP A 172 -0.54 -4.49 27.47
C ASP A 172 -1.81 -4.92 26.69
N GLU A 173 -2.90 -4.19 26.84
CA GLU A 173 -4.15 -4.45 26.12
C GLU A 173 -4.52 -3.28 25.23
N ILE A 174 -4.98 -3.56 24.02
CA ILE A 174 -5.54 -2.56 23.11
C ILE A 174 -6.95 -2.21 23.60
N ASP A 175 -7.10 -1.03 24.21
CA ASP A 175 -8.39 -0.57 24.71
C ASP A 175 -9.28 0.01 23.61
N THR A 176 -8.73 0.91 22.77
CA THR A 176 -9.47 1.49 21.63
C THR A 176 -8.63 1.59 20.39
N ILE A 177 -9.29 1.44 19.23
CA ILE A 177 -8.73 1.72 17.90
C ILE A 177 -9.64 2.75 17.24
N GLY A 178 -9.08 3.85 16.76
CA GLY A 178 -9.84 4.88 16.07
C GLY A 178 -9.11 5.41 14.85
N LEU A 179 -9.87 5.83 13.86
CA LEU A 179 -9.38 6.64 12.75
C LEU A 179 -9.47 8.11 13.14
N PHE A 180 -8.56 8.92 12.64
CA PHE A 180 -8.56 10.34 12.92
C PHE A 180 -8.12 11.17 11.70
N ASP A 181 -8.47 12.45 11.73
CA ASP A 181 -8.10 13.39 10.69
C ASP A 181 -6.76 14.05 11.01
N LEU A 182 -5.83 14.07 10.04
CA LEU A 182 -4.45 14.58 10.23
C LEU A 182 -4.41 16.06 10.62
N GLU A 183 -5.28 16.89 10.03
CA GLU A 183 -5.23 18.34 10.24
C GLU A 183 -5.84 18.72 11.60
N SER A 184 -7.04 18.22 11.87
CA SER A 184 -7.75 18.52 13.10
C SER A 184 -7.33 17.67 14.29
N GLN A 185 -6.62 16.56 14.07
CA GLN A 185 -6.24 15.54 15.07
C GLN A 185 -7.44 14.91 15.81
N ARG A 186 -8.65 15.08 15.27
CA ARG A 186 -9.89 14.58 15.89
C ARG A 186 -10.21 13.19 15.37
N ARG A 187 -10.65 12.33 16.27
CA ARG A 187 -11.18 11.00 15.93
C ARG A 187 -12.41 11.18 15.03
N THR A 188 -12.40 10.45 13.91
CA THR A 188 -13.49 10.43 12.94
C THR A 188 -14.36 9.18 13.10
N GLU A 189 -13.74 8.06 13.45
CA GLU A 189 -14.41 6.77 13.56
C GLU A 189 -13.72 5.89 14.60
N THR A 190 -14.46 4.97 15.21
CA THR A 190 -13.93 3.90 16.07
C THR A 190 -14.13 2.58 15.34
N VAL A 191 -13.09 1.75 15.31
CA VAL A 191 -13.10 0.44 14.64
C VAL A 191 -12.66 -0.65 15.60
N ASP A 192 -13.11 -1.88 15.37
CA ASP A 192 -12.76 -3.01 16.23
C ASP A 192 -11.45 -3.69 15.82
N ALA A 193 -11.02 -3.50 14.59
CA ALA A 193 -9.77 -4.05 14.07
C ALA A 193 -9.19 -3.17 12.97
N ILE A 194 -7.88 -3.23 12.81
CA ILE A 194 -7.14 -2.58 11.72
C ILE A 194 -6.04 -3.51 11.22
N MET A 195 -5.79 -3.47 9.92
CA MET A 195 -4.66 -4.15 9.30
C MET A 195 -3.51 -3.17 9.13
N LEU A 196 -2.35 -3.50 9.66
CA LEU A 196 -1.11 -2.78 9.45
C LEU A 196 -0.37 -3.43 8.27
N ALA A 197 -0.27 -2.73 7.15
CA ALA A 197 0.53 -3.14 6.01
C ALA A 197 1.96 -2.59 6.10
N PRO A 198 2.96 -3.21 5.47
CA PRO A 198 4.28 -2.59 5.33
C PRO A 198 4.21 -1.21 4.67
N SER A 199 5.13 -0.31 5.02
CA SER A 199 5.24 1.01 4.39
C SER A 199 6.21 1.03 3.22
N VAL A 200 7.00 -0.04 3.03
CA VAL A 200 8.00 -0.17 1.96
C VAL A 200 7.95 -1.56 1.34
N GLU A 201 8.32 -1.67 0.06
CA GLU A 201 8.37 -2.97 -0.63
C GLU A 201 9.64 -3.75 -0.30
N VAL A 202 10.76 -3.06 -0.06
CA VAL A 202 12.05 -3.69 0.24
C VAL A 202 12.26 -3.70 1.74
N LEU A 203 12.07 -4.84 2.35
CA LEU A 203 12.21 -5.07 3.78
C LEU A 203 13.43 -5.94 4.05
N VAL A 204 14.36 -5.43 4.85
CA VAL A 204 15.61 -6.12 5.18
C VAL A 204 15.60 -6.46 6.66
N ASP A 205 15.34 -7.73 6.97
CA ASP A 205 15.35 -8.21 8.36
C ASP A 205 16.77 -8.34 8.90
N ASN A 206 17.72 -8.70 8.05
CA ASN A 206 19.14 -8.86 8.41
C ASN A 206 20.06 -8.23 7.34
N PRO A 207 20.56 -7.01 7.56
CA PRO A 207 21.46 -6.35 6.61
C PRO A 207 22.73 -7.13 6.28
N SER A 208 23.29 -7.88 7.24
CA SER A 208 24.49 -8.69 7.01
C SER A 208 24.22 -9.86 6.08
N GLU A 209 23.09 -10.55 6.25
CA GLU A 209 22.69 -11.64 5.34
C GLU A 209 22.41 -11.15 3.92
N LEU A 210 21.83 -9.95 3.80
CA LEU A 210 21.63 -9.32 2.49
C LEU A 210 22.96 -8.97 1.83
N ALA A 211 23.92 -8.41 2.58
CA ALA A 211 25.26 -8.12 2.08
C ALA A 211 25.96 -9.39 1.56
N ASP A 212 25.92 -10.48 2.33
CA ASP A 212 26.48 -11.79 1.91
C ASP A 212 25.83 -12.32 0.63
N LYS A 213 24.50 -12.14 0.49
CA LYS A 213 23.77 -12.53 -0.74
C LYS A 213 24.19 -11.69 -1.93
N ILE A 214 24.35 -10.37 -1.75
CA ILE A 214 24.81 -9.47 -2.81
C ILE A 214 26.22 -9.84 -3.27
N GLU A 215 27.16 -10.06 -2.35
CA GLU A 215 28.53 -10.48 -2.67
C GLU A 215 28.59 -11.78 -3.46
N LYS A 216 27.78 -12.78 -3.08
CA LYS A 216 27.69 -14.06 -3.80
C LYS A 216 27.12 -13.94 -5.21
N HIS A 217 26.29 -12.94 -5.50
CA HIS A 217 25.74 -12.74 -6.84
C HIS A 217 26.58 -11.82 -7.71
N ALA A 218 27.50 -11.04 -7.09
CA ALA A 218 28.41 -10.13 -7.79
C ALA A 218 29.74 -10.80 -8.20
N SER A 219 30.01 -12.00 -7.68
CA SER A 219 31.21 -12.83 -8.01
C SER A 219 30.88 -13.88 -9.07
#